data_31c6165e5148d3c25ababe795af82f49
#
_entry.id   31c6165e5148d3c25ababe795af82f49
#
_cell.length_a   1.000
_cell.length_b   1.000
_cell.length_c   1.000
_cell.angle_alpha   90.00
_cell.angle_beta   90.00
_cell.angle_gamma   90.00
#
_symmetry.space_group_name_H-M   'P 1'
#
loop_
_entity.id
_entity.type
_entity.pdbx_description
1 polymer ?
#
loop_
_entity_poly.entity_id
_entity_poly.type
_entity_poly.pdbx_seq_one_letter_code
_entity_poly.pdbx_strand_id
1 'polypeptide(L)'
;MTIGGIDPEQRRLAERLVMAALRRFHREQPLSVDLRIDALVSRVRSAAERRPPPRHRGAQPLELEDAELRRVIDDLVTDGRLTRNGRRIGLPDAKPGLDPEMDERVGKLLEGLRAAGAAPPRVDGIAARLGIPPSVIDQLRAAGVLRQIAPGIDYPADVWSRLRARVEGAPGQPSIGRLRDELHTSRRHAEAILAALGERPPPGPRGLTARRRRPSR
;
A
#
# COMPACT_ATOMS: atom_id res chain seq x y z
N MET A 1 45.06 14.32 7.48
CA MET A 1 44.32 14.50 6.21
C MET A 1 43.98 13.11 5.70
N THR A 2 42.76 12.65 5.94
CA THR A 2 42.31 11.31 5.49
C THR A 2 41.84 11.46 4.05
N ILE A 3 42.66 10.99 3.11
CA ILE A 3 42.31 11.03 1.69
C ILE A 3 41.24 9.97 1.43
N GLY A 4 39.98 10.38 1.32
CA GLY A 4 38.90 9.62 0.66
C GLY A 4 38.17 8.53 1.45
N GLY A 5 38.44 8.32 2.72
CA GLY A 5 37.77 7.28 3.55
C GLY A 5 36.79 7.86 4.56
N ILE A 6 35.61 7.22 4.66
CA ILE A 6 34.66 7.50 5.74
C ILE A 6 35.30 7.14 7.09
N ASP A 7 35.18 8.03 8.09
CA ASP A 7 35.63 7.75 9.45
C ASP A 7 35.05 6.42 9.97
N PRO A 8 35.87 5.51 10.56
CA PRO A 8 35.43 4.21 11.01
C PRO A 8 34.28 4.24 12.03
N GLU A 9 34.21 5.26 12.90
CA GLU A 9 33.13 5.39 13.88
C GLU A 9 31.85 5.85 13.20
N GLN A 10 31.93 6.80 12.28
CA GLN A 10 30.81 7.24 11.45
C GLN A 10 30.27 6.10 10.60
N ARG A 11 31.14 5.28 10.00
CA ARG A 11 30.76 4.10 9.24
C ARG A 11 29.98 3.10 10.11
N ARG A 12 30.50 2.74 11.28
CA ARG A 12 29.82 1.83 12.22
C ARG A 12 28.46 2.39 12.69
N LEU A 13 28.37 3.69 12.90
CA LEU A 13 27.12 4.35 13.25
C LEU A 13 26.12 4.26 12.10
N ALA A 14 26.53 4.58 10.88
CA ALA A 14 25.69 4.48 9.68
C ALA A 14 25.18 3.05 9.48
N GLU A 15 26.04 2.03 9.58
CA GLU A 15 25.66 0.63 9.46
C GLU A 15 24.57 0.25 10.48
N ARG A 16 24.74 0.62 11.76
CA ARG A 16 23.72 0.37 12.79
C ARG A 16 22.39 1.04 12.48
N LEU A 17 22.43 2.30 12.01
CA LEU A 17 21.22 3.05 11.68
C LEU A 17 20.51 2.47 10.46
N VAL A 18 21.26 2.08 9.42
CA VAL A 18 20.70 1.41 8.23
C VAL A 18 20.00 0.11 8.60
N MET A 19 20.65 -0.75 9.38
CA MET A 19 20.07 -2.01 9.82
C MET A 19 18.83 -1.79 10.72
N ALA A 20 18.89 -0.81 11.61
CA ALA A 20 17.76 -0.47 12.48
C ALA A 20 16.56 0.10 11.67
N ALA A 21 16.84 0.95 10.67
CA ALA A 21 15.82 1.51 9.80
C ALA A 21 15.11 0.44 8.96
N LEU A 22 15.86 -0.54 8.40
CA LEU A 22 15.27 -1.65 7.66
C LEU A 22 14.46 -2.59 8.56
N ARG A 23 14.97 -2.97 9.73
CA ARG A 23 14.22 -3.79 10.69
C ARG A 23 12.93 -3.10 11.14
N ARG A 24 12.97 -1.80 11.35
CA ARG A 24 11.78 -1.01 11.68
C ARG A 24 10.80 -0.98 10.50
N PHE A 25 11.29 -0.77 9.28
CA PHE A 25 10.48 -0.81 8.07
C PHE A 25 9.73 -2.13 7.92
N HIS A 26 10.40 -3.28 8.10
CA HIS A 26 9.76 -4.59 8.00
C HIS A 26 8.70 -4.83 9.09
N ARG A 27 8.88 -4.27 10.30
CA ARG A 27 7.81 -4.30 11.31
C ARG A 27 6.62 -3.41 10.96
N GLU A 28 6.87 -2.25 10.35
CA GLU A 28 5.81 -1.32 9.91
C GLU A 28 5.11 -1.80 8.62
N GLN A 29 5.83 -2.50 7.77
CA GLN A 29 5.36 -2.98 6.47
C GLN A 29 5.74 -4.46 6.23
N PRO A 30 5.10 -5.39 6.94
CA PRO A 30 5.49 -6.81 6.93
C PRO A 30 5.28 -7.50 5.57
N LEU A 31 4.42 -6.99 4.69
CA LEU A 31 4.23 -7.54 3.34
C LEU A 31 5.25 -7.02 2.31
N SER A 32 6.14 -6.08 2.71
CA SER A 32 7.16 -5.51 1.84
C SER A 32 8.52 -6.08 2.19
N VAL A 33 9.21 -6.68 1.22
CA VAL A 33 10.55 -7.27 1.41
C VAL A 33 11.70 -6.28 1.22
N ASP A 34 11.44 -5.15 0.56
CA ASP A 34 12.45 -4.16 0.21
C ASP A 34 11.90 -2.74 0.19
N LEU A 35 12.79 -1.77 0.29
CA LEU A 35 12.54 -0.34 0.36
C LEU A 35 13.39 0.38 -0.70
N ARG A 36 12.89 1.46 -1.31
CA ARG A 36 13.71 2.29 -2.20
C ARG A 36 14.90 2.88 -1.44
N ILE A 37 16.07 2.89 -2.07
CA ILE A 37 17.31 3.39 -1.44
C ILE A 37 17.15 4.83 -0.93
N ASP A 38 16.48 5.70 -1.69
CA ASP A 38 16.24 7.09 -1.28
C ASP A 38 15.38 7.18 -0.03
N ALA A 39 14.36 6.34 0.08
CA ALA A 39 13.51 6.25 1.26
C ALA A 39 14.26 5.66 2.47
N LEU A 40 15.21 4.74 2.24
CA LEU A 40 16.09 4.23 3.30
C LEU A 40 17.00 5.34 3.82
N VAL A 41 17.66 6.09 2.93
CA VAL A 41 18.50 7.23 3.30
C VAL A 41 17.72 8.25 4.13
N SER A 42 16.51 8.65 3.69
CA SER A 42 15.65 9.57 4.45
C SER A 42 15.28 9.02 5.84
N ARG A 43 14.99 7.72 5.95
CA ARG A 43 14.69 7.08 7.25
C ARG A 43 15.90 7.07 8.18
N VAL A 44 17.09 6.82 7.65
CA VAL A 44 18.34 6.87 8.42
C VAL A 44 18.60 8.28 8.93
N ARG A 45 18.44 9.32 8.09
CA ARG A 45 18.55 10.72 8.50
C ARG A 45 17.58 11.06 9.62
N SER A 46 16.31 10.78 9.43
CA SER A 46 15.28 11.02 10.45
C SER A 46 15.54 10.23 11.75
N ALA A 47 16.15 9.05 11.68
CA ALA A 47 16.53 8.30 12.87
C ALA A 47 17.74 8.91 13.59
N ALA A 48 18.71 9.43 12.83
CA ALA A 48 19.87 10.13 13.36
C ALA A 48 19.47 11.43 14.08
N GLU A 49 18.59 12.24 13.47
CA GLU A 49 18.07 13.49 14.04
C GLU A 49 17.27 13.30 15.34
N ARG A 50 16.45 12.25 15.39
CA ARG A 50 15.63 11.90 16.58
C ARG A 50 16.43 11.25 17.71
N ARG A 51 17.70 10.94 17.48
CA ARG A 51 18.54 10.34 18.52
C ARG A 51 18.82 11.41 19.59
N PRO A 52 18.49 11.15 20.87
CA PRO A 52 18.81 12.10 21.93
C PRO A 52 20.33 12.33 21.96
N PRO A 53 20.77 13.57 22.28
CA PRO A 53 22.19 13.84 22.42
C PRO A 53 22.78 12.84 23.43
N PRO A 54 23.96 12.34 23.16
CA PRO A 54 24.57 11.30 23.99
C PRO A 54 24.78 11.80 25.42
N ARG A 55 24.28 11.04 26.38
CA ARG A 55 24.50 11.31 27.81
C ARG A 55 25.95 11.11 28.24
N HIS A 56 26.78 10.53 27.39
CA HIS A 56 28.20 10.28 27.61
C HIS A 56 29.06 11.04 26.59
N ARG A 57 30.15 11.64 27.06
CA ARG A 57 31.20 12.24 26.19
C ARG A 57 31.69 11.16 25.22
N GLY A 58 31.47 11.35 23.90
CA GLY A 58 31.98 10.47 22.84
C GLY A 58 30.98 9.96 21.81
N ALA A 59 29.67 10.11 21.99
CA ALA A 59 28.74 9.71 20.94
C ALA A 59 28.55 10.89 19.96
N GLN A 60 29.09 10.74 18.76
CA GLN A 60 29.03 11.74 17.70
C GLN A 60 27.68 11.68 16.94
N PRO A 61 27.17 12.80 16.41
CA PRO A 61 26.08 12.78 15.44
C PRO A 61 26.51 12.09 14.15
N LEU A 62 25.55 11.67 13.32
CA LEU A 62 25.85 11.16 11.99
C LEU A 62 26.16 12.36 11.07
N GLU A 63 27.41 12.47 10.65
CA GLU A 63 27.92 13.59 9.83
C GLU A 63 28.10 13.21 8.35
N LEU A 64 27.78 11.95 7.97
CA LEU A 64 27.94 11.50 6.58
C LEU A 64 26.97 12.20 5.63
N GLU A 65 27.47 12.57 4.47
CA GLU A 65 26.64 13.02 3.36
C GLU A 65 25.83 11.85 2.76
N ASP A 66 24.78 12.18 2.00
CA ASP A 66 23.92 11.15 1.38
C ASP A 66 24.69 10.23 0.43
N ALA A 67 25.70 10.75 -0.28
CA ALA A 67 26.56 9.97 -1.15
C ALA A 67 27.41 8.97 -0.37
N GLU A 68 27.92 9.37 0.80
CA GLU A 68 28.70 8.49 1.68
C GLU A 68 27.81 7.43 2.34
N LEU A 69 26.60 7.82 2.77
CA LEU A 69 25.63 6.87 3.30
C LEU A 69 25.24 5.82 2.24
N ARG A 70 25.08 6.21 0.98
CA ARG A 70 24.85 5.26 -0.12
C ARG A 70 26.04 4.33 -0.32
N ARG A 71 27.29 4.81 -0.22
CA ARG A 71 28.48 3.93 -0.27
C ARG A 71 28.46 2.90 0.86
N VAL A 72 28.12 3.31 2.10
CA VAL A 72 27.97 2.36 3.21
C VAL A 72 26.89 1.31 2.92
N ILE A 73 25.77 1.70 2.31
CA ILE A 73 24.72 0.76 1.90
C ILE A 73 25.23 -0.20 0.82
N ASP A 74 25.99 0.30 -0.16
CA ASP A 74 26.59 -0.51 -1.24
C ASP A 74 27.60 -1.52 -0.70
N ASP A 75 28.42 -1.11 0.27
CA ASP A 75 29.35 -2.00 0.98
C ASP A 75 28.58 -3.11 1.71
N LEU A 76 27.49 -2.76 2.43
CA LEU A 76 26.66 -3.74 3.12
C LEU A 76 25.98 -4.74 2.15
N VAL A 77 25.68 -4.31 0.93
CA VAL A 77 25.20 -5.21 -0.13
C VAL A 77 26.31 -6.14 -0.61
N THR A 78 27.51 -5.60 -0.81
CA THR A 78 28.71 -6.38 -1.22
C THR A 78 29.08 -7.42 -0.16
N ASP A 79 28.97 -7.08 1.11
CA ASP A 79 29.19 -7.98 2.25
C ASP A 79 28.06 -9.02 2.46
N GLY A 80 27.01 -8.99 1.62
CA GLY A 80 25.86 -9.90 1.73
C GLY A 80 24.94 -9.63 2.93
N ARG A 81 25.15 -8.53 3.66
CA ARG A 81 24.32 -8.13 4.82
C ARG A 81 23.01 -7.46 4.38
N LEU A 82 22.94 -6.98 3.14
CA LEU A 82 21.76 -6.46 2.48
C LEU A 82 21.61 -7.08 1.10
N THR A 83 20.37 -7.10 0.59
CA THR A 83 20.09 -7.47 -0.80
C THR A 83 19.70 -6.24 -1.59
N ARG A 84 20.05 -6.21 -2.88
CA ARG A 84 19.68 -5.15 -3.81
C ARG A 84 18.90 -5.70 -4.99
N ASN A 85 17.74 -5.10 -5.27
CA ASN A 85 16.95 -5.34 -6.47
C ASN A 85 16.72 -3.98 -7.19
N GLY A 86 17.57 -3.67 -8.15
CA GLY A 86 17.59 -2.37 -8.82
C GLY A 86 17.82 -1.21 -7.83
N ARG A 87 16.80 -0.36 -7.64
CA ARG A 87 16.83 0.77 -6.68
C ARG A 87 16.24 0.42 -5.31
N ARG A 88 16.03 -0.84 -5.03
CA ARG A 88 15.42 -1.30 -3.77
C ARG A 88 16.41 -2.11 -2.95
N ILE A 89 16.36 -1.95 -1.63
CA ILE A 89 17.24 -2.56 -0.65
C ILE A 89 16.40 -3.30 0.38
N GLY A 90 16.80 -4.53 0.72
CA GLY A 90 16.15 -5.36 1.71
C GLY A 90 17.14 -6.11 2.59
N LEU A 91 16.60 -6.82 3.60
CA LEU A 91 17.37 -7.81 4.36
C LEU A 91 17.39 -9.14 3.61
N PRO A 92 18.50 -9.90 3.61
CA PRO A 92 18.59 -11.18 2.90
C PRO A 92 17.51 -12.19 3.29
N ASP A 93 17.14 -12.22 4.57
CA ASP A 93 16.15 -13.15 5.11
C ASP A 93 14.73 -12.57 5.22
N ALA A 94 14.52 -11.37 4.68
CA ALA A 94 13.20 -10.75 4.72
C ALA A 94 12.22 -11.53 3.85
N LYS A 95 11.24 -12.16 4.50
CA LYS A 95 10.10 -12.80 3.83
C LYS A 95 8.87 -11.93 4.06
N PRO A 96 8.06 -11.70 3.00
CA PRO A 96 6.78 -11.05 3.19
C PRO A 96 5.91 -11.97 4.03
N GLY A 97 5.30 -11.42 5.08
CA GLY A 97 4.41 -12.19 5.91
C GLY A 97 3.83 -11.35 7.04
N LEU A 98 2.60 -11.61 7.37
CA LEU A 98 1.97 -11.10 8.58
C LEU A 98 2.31 -12.04 9.74
N ASP A 99 2.25 -11.54 10.98
CA ASP A 99 2.24 -12.46 12.10
C ASP A 99 0.97 -13.33 12.07
N PRO A 100 0.97 -14.52 12.67
CA PRO A 100 -0.13 -15.47 12.56
C PRO A 100 -1.49 -14.91 12.96
N GLU A 101 -1.54 -14.06 13.99
CA GLU A 101 -2.78 -13.43 14.46
C GLU A 101 -3.32 -12.42 13.44
N MET A 102 -2.44 -11.60 12.87
CA MET A 102 -2.81 -10.65 11.83
C MET A 102 -3.20 -11.36 10.54
N ASP A 103 -2.53 -12.45 10.17
CA ASP A 103 -2.85 -13.27 9.00
C ASP A 103 -4.26 -13.87 9.12
N GLU A 104 -4.63 -14.40 10.30
CA GLU A 104 -6.00 -14.88 10.57
C GLU A 104 -7.03 -13.76 10.44
N ARG A 105 -6.76 -12.56 10.97
CA ARG A 105 -7.65 -11.40 10.85
C ARG A 105 -7.84 -10.97 9.40
N VAL A 106 -6.76 -10.95 8.62
CA VAL A 106 -6.80 -10.65 7.18
C VAL A 106 -7.54 -11.75 6.43
N GLY A 107 -7.36 -13.01 6.78
CA GLY A 107 -8.14 -14.13 6.27
C GLY A 107 -9.64 -13.90 6.43
N LYS A 108 -10.10 -13.59 7.65
CA LYS A 108 -11.50 -13.27 7.95
C LYS A 108 -12.04 -12.06 7.17
N LEU A 109 -11.20 -11.03 6.98
CA LEU A 109 -11.54 -9.88 6.14
C LEU A 109 -11.81 -10.31 4.70
N LEU A 110 -10.87 -11.05 4.10
CA LEU A 110 -10.96 -11.49 2.71
C LEU A 110 -12.14 -12.46 2.49
N GLU A 111 -12.41 -13.35 3.43
CA GLU A 111 -13.56 -14.24 3.40
C GLU A 111 -14.87 -13.45 3.44
N GLY A 112 -14.98 -12.47 4.32
CA GLY A 112 -16.16 -11.59 4.40
C GLY A 112 -16.40 -10.80 3.11
N LEU A 113 -15.34 -10.30 2.49
CA LEU A 113 -15.43 -9.60 1.20
C LEU A 113 -15.77 -10.56 0.05
N ARG A 114 -15.26 -11.79 0.05
CA ARG A 114 -15.65 -12.83 -0.94
C ARG A 114 -17.10 -13.23 -0.83
N ALA A 115 -17.59 -13.41 0.40
CA ALA A 115 -18.99 -13.75 0.67
C ALA A 115 -19.96 -12.64 0.22
N ALA A 116 -19.54 -11.37 0.33
CA ALA A 116 -20.33 -10.22 -0.13
C ALA A 116 -20.38 -10.08 -1.66
N GLY A 117 -19.53 -10.77 -2.41
CA GLY A 117 -19.56 -10.83 -3.87
C GLY A 117 -19.45 -9.47 -4.53
N ALA A 118 -20.46 -9.09 -5.32
CA ALA A 118 -20.45 -7.85 -6.11
C ALA A 118 -20.87 -6.59 -5.32
N ALA A 119 -21.24 -6.71 -4.04
CA ALA A 119 -21.63 -5.60 -3.18
C ALA A 119 -20.86 -5.59 -1.85
N PRO A 120 -19.52 -5.53 -1.87
CA PRO A 120 -18.74 -5.59 -0.65
C PRO A 120 -18.99 -4.35 0.22
N PRO A 121 -19.07 -4.52 1.55
CA PRO A 121 -19.06 -3.39 2.46
C PRO A 121 -17.70 -2.68 2.43
N ARG A 122 -17.64 -1.47 2.99
CA ARG A 122 -16.37 -0.72 3.07
C ARG A 122 -15.32 -1.49 3.85
N VAL A 123 -14.17 -1.70 3.23
CA VAL A 123 -13.05 -2.45 3.83
C VAL A 123 -12.61 -1.84 5.15
N ASP A 124 -12.54 -0.51 5.24
CA ASP A 124 -12.09 0.21 6.44
C ASP A 124 -12.97 -0.11 7.66
N GLY A 125 -14.29 -0.25 7.45
CA GLY A 125 -15.22 -0.59 8.53
C GLY A 125 -15.07 -2.03 9.03
N ILE A 126 -14.78 -2.98 8.15
CA ILE A 126 -14.51 -4.37 8.54
C ILE A 126 -13.14 -4.45 9.22
N ALA A 127 -12.12 -3.81 8.62
CA ALA A 127 -10.76 -3.78 9.15
C ALA A 127 -10.72 -3.24 10.58
N ALA A 128 -11.41 -2.13 10.85
CA ALA A 128 -11.50 -1.55 12.20
C ALA A 128 -12.09 -2.53 13.22
N ARG A 129 -13.18 -3.26 12.86
CA ARG A 129 -13.78 -4.27 13.74
C ARG A 129 -12.87 -5.47 14.00
N LEU A 130 -12.04 -5.83 13.03
CA LEU A 130 -11.08 -6.93 13.14
C LEU A 130 -9.75 -6.49 13.76
N GLY A 131 -9.58 -5.20 14.09
CA GLY A 131 -8.31 -4.67 14.62
C GLY A 131 -7.18 -4.70 13.59
N ILE A 132 -7.50 -4.59 12.29
CA ILE A 132 -6.51 -4.53 11.22
C ILE A 132 -6.12 -3.06 10.99
N PRO A 133 -4.84 -2.69 11.15
CA PRO A 133 -4.38 -1.32 10.91
C PRO A 133 -4.59 -0.87 9.45
N PRO A 134 -4.88 0.41 9.20
CA PRO A 134 -4.99 0.95 7.83
C PRO A 134 -3.75 0.67 6.96
N SER A 135 -2.56 0.72 7.56
CA SER A 135 -1.30 0.41 6.86
C SER A 135 -1.23 -1.01 6.29
N VAL A 136 -1.87 -1.98 6.94
CA VAL A 136 -1.98 -3.36 6.41
C VAL A 136 -2.92 -3.40 5.22
N ILE A 137 -4.04 -2.67 5.25
CA ILE A 137 -4.95 -2.56 4.10
C ILE A 137 -4.24 -1.94 2.89
N ASP A 138 -3.45 -0.88 3.10
CA ASP A 138 -2.67 -0.26 2.03
C ASP A 138 -1.61 -1.22 1.46
N GLN A 139 -0.99 -2.03 2.30
CA GLN A 139 -0.07 -3.08 1.85
C GLN A 139 -0.78 -4.19 1.06
N LEU A 140 -1.98 -4.61 1.47
CA LEU A 140 -2.78 -5.57 0.71
C LEU A 140 -3.18 -5.04 -0.67
N ARG A 141 -3.48 -3.72 -0.77
CA ARG A 141 -3.70 -3.04 -2.05
C ARG A 141 -2.43 -3.00 -2.89
N ALA A 142 -1.31 -2.61 -2.31
CA ALA A 142 -0.01 -2.54 -2.98
C ALA A 142 0.48 -3.92 -3.46
N ALA A 143 0.21 -4.97 -2.70
CA ALA A 143 0.52 -6.35 -3.05
C ALA A 143 -0.48 -6.96 -4.07
N GLY A 144 -1.53 -6.23 -4.44
CA GLY A 144 -2.55 -6.71 -5.38
C GLY A 144 -3.51 -7.77 -4.80
N VAL A 145 -3.49 -8.00 -3.50
CA VAL A 145 -4.45 -8.89 -2.79
C VAL A 145 -5.84 -8.25 -2.76
N LEU A 146 -5.88 -6.94 -2.53
CA LEU A 146 -7.07 -6.11 -2.65
C LEU A 146 -6.94 -5.17 -3.85
N ARG A 147 -8.01 -5.04 -4.62
CA ARG A 147 -8.13 -4.07 -5.70
C ARG A 147 -9.15 -3.01 -5.35
N GLN A 148 -8.71 -1.80 -5.12
CA GLN A 148 -9.59 -0.65 -4.99
C GLN A 148 -10.02 -0.17 -6.38
N ILE A 149 -11.32 -0.19 -6.67
CA ILE A 149 -11.87 0.29 -7.95
C ILE A 149 -12.50 1.67 -7.85
N ALA A 150 -12.89 2.07 -6.64
CA ALA A 150 -13.37 3.42 -6.33
C ALA A 150 -13.15 3.70 -4.83
N PRO A 151 -13.22 4.95 -4.37
CA PRO A 151 -13.09 5.27 -2.94
C PRO A 151 -14.07 4.47 -2.07
N GLY A 152 -13.50 3.60 -1.20
CA GLY A 152 -14.24 2.73 -0.30
C GLY A 152 -14.94 1.53 -0.97
N ILE A 153 -14.55 1.17 -2.20
CA ILE A 153 -14.96 -0.06 -2.89
C ILE A 153 -13.72 -0.86 -3.23
N ASP A 154 -13.48 -1.91 -2.47
CA ASP A 154 -12.35 -2.81 -2.62
C ASP A 154 -12.84 -4.23 -2.84
N TYR A 155 -12.22 -4.94 -3.76
CA TYR A 155 -12.50 -6.36 -4.02
C TYR A 155 -11.24 -7.19 -3.78
N PRO A 156 -11.34 -8.40 -3.22
CA PRO A 156 -10.29 -9.41 -3.35
C PRO A 156 -9.97 -9.63 -4.83
N ALA A 157 -8.70 -9.84 -5.17
CA ALA A 157 -8.24 -9.93 -6.57
C ALA A 157 -8.96 -11.04 -7.36
N ASP A 158 -9.25 -12.17 -6.71
CA ASP A 158 -9.99 -13.28 -7.29
C ASP A 158 -11.46 -12.95 -7.57
N VAL A 159 -12.11 -12.19 -6.68
CA VAL A 159 -13.49 -11.71 -6.89
C VAL A 159 -13.53 -10.72 -8.04
N TRP A 160 -12.60 -9.76 -8.06
CA TRP A 160 -12.50 -8.79 -9.15
C TRP A 160 -12.30 -9.45 -10.50
N SER A 161 -11.40 -10.44 -10.59
CA SER A 161 -11.15 -11.17 -11.82
C SER A 161 -12.40 -11.91 -12.34
N ARG A 162 -13.17 -12.52 -11.44
CA ARG A 162 -14.44 -13.17 -11.81
C ARG A 162 -15.51 -12.17 -12.26
N LEU A 163 -15.65 -11.05 -11.54
CA LEU A 163 -16.60 -9.99 -11.92
C LEU A 163 -16.25 -9.41 -13.29
N ARG A 164 -14.97 -9.13 -13.51
CA ARG A 164 -14.47 -8.63 -14.79
C ARG A 164 -14.78 -9.60 -15.93
N ALA A 165 -14.41 -10.87 -15.78
CA ALA A 165 -14.67 -11.88 -16.80
C ALA A 165 -16.17 -12.05 -17.11
N ARG A 166 -17.03 -11.96 -16.07
CA ARG A 166 -18.48 -12.04 -16.23
C ARG A 166 -19.04 -10.86 -17.02
N VAL A 167 -18.56 -9.65 -16.77
CA VAL A 167 -19.02 -8.44 -17.47
C VAL A 167 -18.51 -8.41 -18.92
N GLU A 168 -17.22 -8.72 -19.13
CA GLU A 168 -16.60 -8.76 -20.46
C GLU A 168 -17.18 -9.89 -21.36
N GLY A 169 -17.59 -11.01 -20.78
CA GLY A 169 -18.21 -12.12 -21.49
C GLY A 169 -19.71 -12.00 -21.73
N ALA A 170 -20.36 -10.96 -21.15
CA ALA A 170 -21.80 -10.78 -21.32
C ALA A 170 -22.13 -10.22 -22.72
N PRO A 171 -23.17 -10.74 -23.42
CA PRO A 171 -23.54 -10.22 -24.73
C PRO A 171 -24.12 -8.81 -24.64
N GLY A 172 -23.72 -7.93 -25.56
CA GLY A 172 -24.20 -6.55 -25.67
C GLY A 172 -23.49 -5.57 -24.73
N GLN A 173 -23.81 -4.27 -24.88
CA GLN A 173 -23.17 -3.24 -24.06
C GLN A 173 -23.66 -3.29 -22.61
N PRO A 174 -22.75 -3.36 -21.63
CA PRO A 174 -23.12 -3.32 -20.24
C PRO A 174 -23.69 -1.95 -19.85
N SER A 175 -24.83 -1.95 -19.18
CA SER A 175 -25.44 -0.76 -18.59
C SER A 175 -25.48 -0.87 -17.08
N ILE A 176 -25.55 0.26 -16.39
CA ILE A 176 -25.62 0.31 -14.92
C ILE A 176 -26.82 -0.51 -14.41
N GLY A 177 -28.01 -0.35 -15.05
CA GLY A 177 -29.21 -1.07 -14.66
C GLY A 177 -29.07 -2.58 -14.81
N ARG A 178 -28.58 -3.02 -15.98
CA ARG A 178 -28.33 -4.44 -16.24
C ARG A 178 -27.31 -5.04 -15.28
N LEU A 179 -26.18 -4.36 -15.06
CA LEU A 179 -25.15 -4.84 -14.13
C LEU A 179 -25.68 -4.96 -12.70
N ARG A 180 -26.46 -3.96 -12.25
CA ARG A 180 -27.10 -4.01 -10.92
C ARG A 180 -27.95 -5.26 -10.77
N ASP A 181 -28.79 -5.55 -11.75
CA ASP A 181 -29.74 -6.65 -11.71
C ASP A 181 -29.05 -8.01 -11.86
N GLU A 182 -28.11 -8.14 -12.81
CA GLU A 182 -27.35 -9.39 -13.04
C GLU A 182 -26.37 -9.77 -11.90
N LEU A 183 -25.76 -8.76 -11.26
CA LEU A 183 -24.80 -8.97 -10.18
C LEU A 183 -25.44 -8.86 -8.79
N HIS A 184 -26.74 -8.57 -8.70
CA HIS A 184 -27.44 -8.29 -7.44
C HIS A 184 -26.71 -7.27 -6.57
N THR A 185 -26.29 -6.16 -7.18
CA THR A 185 -25.46 -5.15 -6.54
C THR A 185 -26.14 -3.78 -6.48
N SER A 186 -25.56 -2.83 -5.77
CA SER A 186 -26.08 -1.47 -5.73
C SER A 186 -25.68 -0.69 -6.99
N ARG A 187 -26.45 0.37 -7.32
CA ARG A 187 -26.10 1.30 -8.41
C ARG A 187 -24.68 1.83 -8.27
N ARG A 188 -24.25 2.21 -7.07
CA ARG A 188 -22.90 2.70 -6.80
C ARG A 188 -21.81 1.68 -7.16
N HIS A 189 -22.00 0.41 -6.82
CA HIS A 189 -21.05 -0.64 -7.18
C HIS A 189 -21.06 -0.91 -8.68
N ALA A 190 -22.23 -0.95 -9.32
CA ALA A 190 -22.35 -1.14 -10.76
C ALA A 190 -21.64 0.00 -11.55
N GLU A 191 -21.80 1.26 -11.13
CA GLU A 191 -21.09 2.43 -11.69
C GLU A 191 -19.57 2.29 -11.51
N ALA A 192 -19.10 1.90 -10.32
CA ALA A 192 -17.68 1.71 -10.04
C ALA A 192 -17.07 0.57 -10.87
N ILE A 193 -17.79 -0.55 -11.03
CA ILE A 193 -17.34 -1.68 -11.85
C ILE A 193 -17.19 -1.25 -13.30
N LEU A 194 -18.19 -0.58 -13.89
CA LEU A 194 -18.13 -0.08 -15.28
C LEU A 194 -16.98 0.91 -15.48
N ALA A 195 -16.83 1.87 -14.56
CA ALA A 195 -15.74 2.84 -14.62
C ALA A 195 -14.35 2.17 -14.57
N ALA A 196 -14.19 1.14 -13.73
CA ALA A 196 -12.94 0.40 -13.59
C ALA A 196 -12.62 -0.50 -14.80
N LEU A 197 -13.63 -0.88 -15.57
CA LEU A 197 -13.48 -1.61 -16.84
C LEU A 197 -13.20 -0.68 -18.05
N GLY A 198 -13.16 0.64 -17.84
CA GLY A 198 -12.96 1.63 -18.89
C GLY A 198 -14.22 1.96 -19.69
N GLU A 199 -15.36 1.44 -19.29
CA GLU A 199 -16.64 1.74 -19.90
C GLU A 199 -17.26 2.96 -19.22
N ARG A 200 -17.29 4.08 -19.92
CA ARG A 200 -17.97 5.30 -19.46
C ARG A 200 -19.48 5.02 -19.41
N PRO A 201 -20.14 5.08 -18.24
CA PRO A 201 -21.59 4.92 -18.19
C PRO A 201 -22.24 5.95 -19.12
N PRO A 202 -23.25 5.58 -19.95
CA PRO A 202 -23.96 6.56 -20.72
C PRO A 202 -24.54 7.62 -19.77
N PRO A 203 -24.54 8.91 -20.16
CA PRO A 203 -25.13 9.96 -19.34
C PRO A 203 -26.57 9.58 -19.02
N GLY A 204 -26.86 9.40 -17.74
CA GLY A 204 -28.21 9.11 -17.29
C GLY A 204 -29.19 10.17 -17.81
N PRO A 205 -30.48 9.85 -18.06
CA PRO A 205 -31.46 10.81 -18.53
C PRO A 205 -31.43 11.98 -17.53
N ARG A 206 -31.04 13.15 -18.04
CA ARG A 206 -31.12 14.40 -17.29
C ARG A 206 -32.58 14.57 -16.94
N GLY A 207 -32.90 14.43 -15.63
CA GLY A 207 -34.23 14.67 -15.14
C GLY A 207 -34.67 16.05 -15.57
N LEU A 208 -35.63 16.09 -16.52
CA LEU A 208 -36.40 17.26 -16.84
C LEU A 208 -37.16 17.64 -15.57
N THR A 209 -36.55 18.46 -14.72
CA THR A 209 -37.30 19.23 -13.74
C THR A 209 -38.15 20.20 -14.51
N ALA A 210 -39.35 19.76 -14.85
CA ALA A 210 -40.42 20.63 -15.33
C ALA A 210 -40.67 21.71 -14.26
N ARG A 211 -40.08 22.87 -14.46
CA ARG A 211 -40.42 24.09 -13.74
C ARG A 211 -41.90 24.39 -14.04
N ARG A 212 -42.80 23.92 -13.19
CA ARG A 212 -44.19 24.40 -13.17
C ARG A 212 -44.15 25.89 -12.87
N ARG A 213 -44.30 26.70 -13.93
CA ARG A 213 -44.68 28.11 -13.82
C ARG A 213 -46.07 28.17 -13.14
N ARG A 214 -46.15 28.79 -11.98
CA ARG A 214 -47.42 29.23 -11.40
C ARG A 214 -47.91 30.42 -12.22
N PRO A 215 -49.15 30.44 -12.65
CA PRO A 215 -49.74 31.65 -13.23
C PRO A 215 -50.04 32.64 -12.10
N SER A 216 -49.60 33.89 -12.34
CA SER A 216 -49.94 35.04 -11.49
C SER A 216 -51.43 35.36 -11.67
N ARG A 217 -52.10 35.57 -10.56
CA ARG A 217 -53.29 36.41 -10.46
C ARG A 217 -52.98 37.57 -9.54
#